data_e2e50a8b6b5c2b31ffb4e946ca163c73
#
_entry.id   e2e50a8b6b5c2b31ffb4e946ca163c73
#
_cell.length_a   1.000
_cell.length_b   1.000
_cell.length_c   1.000
_cell.angle_alpha   90.00
_cell.angle_beta   90.00
_cell.angle_gamma   90.00
#
_symmetry.space_group_name_H-M   'P 1'
#
loop_
_entity.id
_entity.type
_entity.pdbx_description
1 polymer ?
#
loop_
_entity_poly.entity_id
_entity_poly.type
_entity_poly.pdbx_seq_one_letter_code
_entity_poly.pdbx_strand_id
1 'polypeptide(L)'
;MNKTGIKALLAPKDCVLVLIDHQPFQFANLHSHEPTMVVNNVIGLAKTAKVFGVPTILTTVLEERGGLLIKGLQDVFPDQKPINRTFINTWEDSRVADAVKKTGRKKIIIAALWTEICLAMPVIQAFGDGSPRQLERNK
;
A
#
# COMPACT_ATOMS: atom_id res chain seq x y z
N MET A 1 20.38 -9.26 -12.73
CA MET A 1 20.24 -8.71 -14.10
C MET A 1 19.15 -7.64 -14.10
N ASN A 2 19.47 -6.42 -14.46
CA ASN A 2 18.47 -5.35 -14.55
C ASN A 2 17.50 -5.66 -15.69
N LYS A 3 16.21 -5.78 -15.37
CA LYS A 3 15.16 -5.94 -16.37
C LYS A 3 14.96 -4.60 -17.09
N THR A 4 14.99 -4.59 -18.40
CA THR A 4 14.78 -3.40 -19.24
C THR A 4 13.60 -3.61 -20.18
N GLY A 5 13.05 -2.49 -20.68
CA GLY A 5 11.93 -2.51 -21.61
C GLY A 5 10.68 -3.17 -21.04
N ILE A 6 9.99 -3.95 -21.84
CA ILE A 6 8.72 -4.63 -21.46
C ILE A 6 8.90 -5.53 -20.24
N LYS A 7 10.06 -6.15 -20.04
CA LYS A 7 10.34 -7.02 -18.89
C LYS A 7 10.43 -6.25 -17.57
N ALA A 8 10.63 -4.93 -17.62
CA ALA A 8 10.64 -4.07 -16.42
C ALA A 8 9.23 -3.63 -15.98
N LEU A 9 8.22 -3.78 -16.83
CA LEU A 9 6.85 -3.42 -16.51
C LEU A 9 6.29 -4.29 -15.38
N LEU A 10 5.33 -3.72 -14.65
CA LEU A 10 4.61 -4.44 -13.61
C LEU A 10 3.62 -5.41 -14.25
N ALA A 11 3.75 -6.69 -13.96
CA ALA A 11 2.76 -7.69 -14.35
C ALA A 11 1.79 -7.91 -13.17
N PRO A 12 0.47 -7.86 -13.37
CA PRO A 12 -0.50 -8.00 -12.28
C PRO A 12 -0.30 -9.26 -11.43
N LYS A 13 0.04 -10.37 -12.07
CA LYS A 13 0.32 -11.66 -11.41
C LYS A 13 1.52 -11.63 -10.45
N ASP A 14 2.42 -10.65 -10.60
CA ASP A 14 3.62 -10.52 -9.76
C ASP A 14 3.46 -9.49 -8.65
N CYS A 15 2.36 -8.74 -8.65
CA CYS A 15 2.18 -7.57 -7.79
C CYS A 15 1.21 -7.81 -6.64
N VAL A 16 1.46 -7.13 -5.51
CA VAL A 16 0.52 -6.87 -4.42
C VAL A 16 0.47 -5.37 -4.19
N LEU A 17 -0.74 -4.84 -3.94
CA LEU A 17 -0.95 -3.43 -3.60
C LEU A 17 -1.13 -3.30 -2.09
N VAL A 18 -0.47 -2.31 -1.48
CA VAL A 18 -0.68 -1.92 -0.07
C VAL A 18 -1.12 -0.47 -0.04
N LEU A 19 -2.32 -0.22 0.47
CA LEU A 19 -2.89 1.11 0.65
C LEU A 19 -2.86 1.47 2.12
N ILE A 20 -2.05 2.49 2.46
CA ILE A 20 -1.72 2.83 3.84
C ILE A 20 -2.40 4.15 4.21
N ASP A 21 -3.30 4.09 5.22
CA ASP A 21 -3.82 5.23 5.98
C ASP A 21 -4.53 6.31 5.16
N HIS A 22 -5.28 5.90 4.15
CA HIS A 22 -6.12 6.82 3.39
C HIS A 22 -7.40 7.16 4.20
N GLN A 23 -7.21 7.90 5.30
CA GLN A 23 -8.22 8.28 6.29
C GLN A 23 -8.47 9.79 6.26
N PRO A 24 -9.64 10.27 6.70
CA PRO A 24 -9.96 11.70 6.69
C PRO A 24 -8.93 12.60 7.35
N PHE A 25 -8.35 12.16 8.48
CA PHE A 25 -7.33 12.94 9.21
C PHE A 25 -6.09 13.22 8.35
N GLN A 26 -5.60 12.22 7.61
CA GLN A 26 -4.44 12.39 6.76
C GLN A 26 -4.72 13.33 5.57
N PHE A 27 -5.91 13.27 5.01
CA PHE A 27 -6.33 14.18 3.95
C PHE A 27 -6.52 15.62 4.43
N ALA A 28 -7.06 15.82 5.64
CA ALA A 28 -7.26 17.15 6.22
C ALA A 28 -5.94 17.91 6.43
N ASN A 29 -4.83 17.20 6.58
CA ASN A 29 -3.50 17.75 6.79
C ASN A 29 -2.59 17.64 5.55
N LEU A 30 -3.16 17.42 4.38
CA LEU A 30 -2.43 17.35 3.12
C LEU A 30 -2.25 18.75 2.54
N HIS A 31 -0.99 19.22 2.45
CA HIS A 31 -0.66 20.57 1.96
C HIS A 31 0.13 20.56 0.64
N SER A 32 0.73 19.44 0.27
CA SER A 32 1.58 19.33 -0.92
C SER A 32 0.81 19.12 -2.23
N HIS A 33 -0.41 18.61 -2.14
CA HIS A 33 -1.26 18.29 -3.29
C HIS A 33 -2.72 18.60 -2.96
N GLU A 34 -3.51 18.83 -4.02
CA GLU A 34 -4.95 19.02 -3.88
C GLU A 34 -5.60 17.71 -3.41
N PRO A 35 -6.32 17.70 -2.25
CA PRO A 35 -6.85 16.47 -1.66
C PRO A 35 -7.79 15.68 -2.58
N THR A 36 -8.67 16.34 -3.34
CA THR A 36 -9.60 15.68 -4.26
C THR A 36 -8.87 14.92 -5.36
N MET A 37 -7.76 15.48 -5.87
CA MET A 37 -6.93 14.80 -6.85
C MET A 37 -6.32 13.51 -6.28
N VAL A 38 -5.80 13.56 -5.04
CA VAL A 38 -5.21 12.39 -4.40
C VAL A 38 -6.28 11.33 -4.12
N VAL A 39 -7.47 11.73 -3.65
CA VAL A 39 -8.62 10.83 -3.45
C VAL A 39 -8.98 10.11 -4.76
N ASN A 40 -9.14 10.86 -5.85
CA ASN A 40 -9.49 10.28 -7.14
C ASN A 40 -8.42 9.32 -7.66
N ASN A 41 -7.15 9.67 -7.51
CA ASN A 41 -6.03 8.85 -7.96
C ASN A 41 -5.92 7.54 -7.17
N VAL A 42 -6.07 7.57 -5.85
CA VAL A 42 -5.99 6.34 -5.04
C VAL A 42 -7.18 5.42 -5.28
N ILE A 43 -8.38 5.98 -5.47
CA ILE A 43 -9.56 5.20 -5.85
C ILE A 43 -9.37 4.57 -7.23
N GLY A 44 -8.82 5.33 -8.20
CA GLY A 44 -8.47 4.82 -9.52
C GLY A 44 -7.47 3.67 -9.46
N LEU A 45 -6.41 3.81 -8.65
CA LEU A 45 -5.43 2.75 -8.41
C LEU A 45 -6.07 1.50 -7.80
N ALA A 46 -6.92 1.67 -6.79
CA ALA A 46 -7.65 0.58 -6.14
C ALA A 46 -8.56 -0.18 -7.10
N LYS A 47 -9.35 0.54 -7.92
CA LYS A 47 -10.20 -0.05 -8.96
C LYS A 47 -9.37 -0.81 -9.98
N THR A 48 -8.25 -0.24 -10.42
CA THR A 48 -7.32 -0.90 -11.34
C THR A 48 -6.80 -2.21 -10.76
N ALA A 49 -6.34 -2.19 -9.51
CA ALA A 49 -5.87 -3.40 -8.83
C ALA A 49 -6.97 -4.48 -8.78
N LYS A 50 -8.21 -4.09 -8.46
CA LYS A 50 -9.35 -5.01 -8.41
C LYS A 50 -9.66 -5.62 -9.78
N VAL A 51 -9.68 -4.81 -10.84
CA VAL A 51 -9.96 -5.27 -12.22
C VAL A 51 -8.90 -6.28 -12.68
N PHE A 52 -7.63 -6.03 -12.35
CA PHE A 52 -6.53 -6.92 -12.74
C PHE A 52 -6.25 -8.06 -11.74
N GLY A 53 -7.09 -8.24 -10.72
CA GLY A 53 -6.93 -9.29 -9.73
C GLY A 53 -5.64 -9.18 -8.89
N VAL A 54 -5.15 -7.96 -8.69
CA VAL A 54 -4.00 -7.69 -7.82
C VAL A 54 -4.44 -7.73 -6.37
N PRO A 55 -3.91 -8.65 -5.54
CA PRO A 55 -4.20 -8.67 -4.11
C PRO A 55 -3.93 -7.30 -3.49
N THR A 56 -4.87 -6.80 -2.69
CA THR A 56 -4.75 -5.48 -2.05
C THR A 56 -4.84 -5.62 -0.55
N ILE A 57 -3.87 -5.06 0.16
CA ILE A 57 -3.86 -4.96 1.62
C ILE A 57 -4.26 -3.54 2.00
N LEU A 58 -5.28 -3.42 2.83
CA LEU A 58 -5.78 -2.15 3.34
C LEU A 58 -5.33 -1.97 4.79
N THR A 59 -4.80 -0.81 5.13
CA THR A 59 -4.43 -0.49 6.50
C THR A 59 -4.99 0.84 6.95
N THR A 60 -5.23 0.95 8.25
CA THR A 60 -5.59 2.19 8.94
C THR A 60 -4.73 2.33 10.20
N VAL A 61 -4.64 3.53 10.71
CA VAL A 61 -3.98 3.81 11.98
C VAL A 61 -4.95 4.53 12.92
N LEU A 62 -5.13 4.00 14.13
CA LEU A 62 -5.95 4.60 15.18
C LEU A 62 -7.31 5.10 14.64
N GLU A 63 -8.15 4.19 14.15
CA GLU A 63 -9.44 4.54 13.52
C GLU A 63 -10.32 5.42 14.39
N GLU A 64 -10.25 5.27 15.71
CA GLU A 64 -10.98 6.10 16.66
C GLU A 64 -10.56 7.58 16.64
N ARG A 65 -9.40 7.89 16.12
CA ARG A 65 -8.86 9.26 15.96
C ARG A 65 -8.81 9.72 14.52
N GLY A 66 -8.33 8.85 13.64
CA GLY A 66 -8.10 9.15 12.23
C GLY A 66 -9.34 8.98 11.35
N GLY A 67 -10.35 8.29 11.86
CA GLY A 67 -11.53 7.87 11.10
C GLY A 67 -11.28 6.57 10.33
N LEU A 68 -12.33 6.05 9.73
CA LEU A 68 -12.25 4.88 8.84
C LEU A 68 -11.55 5.25 7.51
N LEU A 69 -11.21 4.26 6.71
CA LEU A 69 -10.82 4.52 5.32
C LEU A 69 -11.84 5.40 4.60
N ILE A 70 -11.38 6.25 3.68
CA ILE A 70 -12.28 7.04 2.86
C ILE A 70 -13.30 6.14 2.16
N LYS A 71 -14.55 6.65 2.05
CA LYS A 71 -15.68 5.86 1.53
C LYS A 71 -15.39 5.26 0.16
N GLY A 72 -14.72 5.97 -0.75
CA GLY A 72 -14.41 5.46 -2.07
C GLY A 72 -13.56 4.19 -2.07
N LEU A 73 -12.67 4.01 -1.10
CA LEU A 73 -11.91 2.76 -0.93
C LEU A 73 -12.76 1.65 -0.31
N GLN A 74 -13.62 1.99 0.66
CA GLN A 74 -14.56 1.03 1.23
C GLN A 74 -15.52 0.49 0.15
N ASP A 75 -15.97 1.32 -0.76
CA ASP A 75 -16.87 0.92 -1.86
C ASP A 75 -16.16 0.00 -2.88
N VAL A 76 -14.86 0.18 -3.10
CA VAL A 76 -14.08 -0.73 -3.95
C VAL A 76 -13.91 -2.10 -3.30
N PHE A 77 -13.72 -2.15 -1.99
CA PHE A 77 -13.47 -3.39 -1.23
C PHE A 77 -14.48 -3.56 -0.09
N PRO A 78 -15.79 -3.73 -0.38
CA PRO A 78 -16.84 -3.69 0.64
C PRO A 78 -16.75 -4.84 1.66
N ASP A 79 -16.19 -5.97 1.27
CA ASP A 79 -16.08 -7.16 2.12
C ASP A 79 -14.73 -7.26 2.84
N GLN A 80 -13.83 -6.29 2.62
CA GLN A 80 -12.49 -6.32 3.19
C GLN A 80 -12.35 -5.30 4.32
N LYS A 81 -12.04 -5.79 5.53
CA LYS A 81 -11.71 -4.93 6.67
C LYS A 81 -10.23 -4.54 6.61
N PRO A 82 -9.90 -3.25 6.81
CA PRO A 82 -8.52 -2.81 6.97
C PRO A 82 -7.88 -3.42 8.22
N ILE A 83 -6.56 -3.56 8.18
CA ILE A 83 -5.78 -3.86 9.38
C ILE A 83 -5.61 -2.55 10.14
N ASN A 84 -6.42 -2.33 11.18
CA ASN A 84 -6.28 -1.18 12.06
C ASN A 84 -5.13 -1.43 13.04
N ARG A 85 -4.19 -0.50 13.11
CA ARG A 85 -2.96 -0.62 13.91
C ARG A 85 -2.68 0.63 14.73
N THR A 86 -1.76 0.48 15.69
CA THR A 86 -1.25 1.57 16.53
C THR A 86 0.15 2.02 16.12
N PHE A 87 0.93 1.17 15.45
CA PHE A 87 2.23 1.52 14.91
C PHE A 87 2.12 2.51 13.76
N ILE A 88 2.91 3.57 13.78
CA ILE A 88 2.96 4.54 12.68
C ILE A 88 3.56 3.87 11.43
N ASN A 89 4.69 3.19 11.59
CA ASN A 89 5.26 2.40 10.51
C ASN A 89 4.44 1.12 10.31
N THR A 90 3.76 1.05 9.20
CA THR A 90 2.88 -0.08 8.85
C THR A 90 3.61 -1.42 8.84
N TRP A 91 4.89 -1.46 8.48
CA TRP A 91 5.66 -2.70 8.40
C TRP A 91 6.05 -3.30 9.76
N GLU A 92 5.97 -2.51 10.83
CA GLU A 92 6.17 -2.99 12.20
C GLU A 92 5.00 -3.85 12.71
N ASP A 93 3.84 -3.74 12.10
CA ASP A 93 2.72 -4.65 12.39
C ASP A 93 2.89 -5.95 11.58
N SER A 94 3.20 -7.04 12.27
CA SER A 94 3.43 -8.35 11.64
C SER A 94 2.24 -8.82 10.79
N ARG A 95 1.00 -8.44 11.15
CA ARG A 95 -0.19 -8.80 10.39
C ARG A 95 -0.13 -8.26 8.96
N VAL A 96 0.45 -7.07 8.77
CA VAL A 96 0.60 -6.45 7.44
C VAL A 96 1.71 -7.17 6.65
N ALA A 97 2.89 -7.32 7.25
CA ALA A 97 4.01 -8.01 6.60
C ALA A 97 3.64 -9.46 6.22
N ASP A 98 2.95 -10.16 7.12
CA ASP A 98 2.50 -11.54 6.87
C ASP A 98 1.41 -11.60 5.79
N ALA A 99 0.47 -10.66 5.78
CA ALA A 99 -0.54 -10.57 4.72
C ALA A 99 0.11 -10.38 3.34
N VAL A 100 1.11 -9.50 3.24
CA VAL A 100 1.88 -9.30 2.00
C VAL A 100 2.62 -10.58 1.60
N LYS A 101 3.37 -11.20 2.52
CA LYS A 101 4.11 -12.45 2.28
C LYS A 101 3.19 -13.58 1.84
N LYS A 102 2.02 -13.71 2.46
CA LYS A 102 1.01 -14.74 2.14
C LYS A 102 0.51 -14.67 0.71
N THR A 103 0.56 -13.49 0.05
CA THR A 103 0.17 -13.36 -1.36
C THR A 103 1.13 -14.09 -2.31
N GLY A 104 2.36 -14.38 -1.90
CA GLY A 104 3.42 -14.95 -2.73
C GLY A 104 3.88 -14.03 -3.86
N ARG A 105 3.46 -12.77 -3.87
CA ARG A 105 3.79 -11.82 -4.93
C ARG A 105 5.20 -11.25 -4.76
N LYS A 106 5.88 -11.01 -5.88
CA LYS A 106 7.30 -10.60 -5.90
C LYS A 106 7.51 -9.08 -5.95
N LYS A 107 6.46 -8.31 -6.20
CA LYS A 107 6.54 -6.86 -6.33
C LYS A 107 5.47 -6.23 -5.45
N ILE A 108 5.87 -5.25 -4.66
CA ILE A 108 4.97 -4.50 -3.80
C ILE A 108 4.77 -3.12 -4.41
N ILE A 109 3.51 -2.74 -4.61
CA ILE A 109 3.09 -1.38 -4.95
C ILE A 109 2.55 -0.79 -3.66
N ILE A 110 3.09 0.35 -3.23
CA ILE A 110 2.66 1.01 -1.99
C ILE A 110 2.17 2.41 -2.32
N ALA A 111 1.00 2.75 -1.80
CA ALA A 111 0.48 4.11 -1.75
C ALA A 111 0.12 4.46 -0.32
N ALA A 112 0.54 5.63 0.14
CA ALA A 112 0.41 6.04 1.54
C ALA A 112 0.28 7.56 1.68
N LEU A 113 -0.27 7.99 2.78
CA LEU A 113 -0.24 9.34 3.29
C LEU A 113 0.37 9.30 4.72
N TRP A 114 1.45 9.99 5.05
CA TRP A 114 2.22 10.94 4.23
C TRP A 114 3.52 10.28 3.78
N THR A 115 4.15 10.80 2.72
CA THR A 115 5.34 10.18 2.08
C THR A 115 6.49 9.94 3.05
N GLU A 116 6.84 10.94 3.86
CA GLU A 116 7.99 10.90 4.78
C GLU A 116 7.78 9.94 5.96
N ILE A 117 6.54 9.58 6.27
CA ILE A 117 6.20 8.75 7.44
C ILE A 117 5.62 7.40 6.99
N CYS A 118 4.41 7.39 6.45
CA CYS A 118 3.68 6.14 6.19
C CYS A 118 4.12 5.43 4.90
N LEU A 119 4.88 6.11 4.02
CA LEU A 119 5.44 5.49 2.82
C LEU A 119 6.92 5.13 2.98
N ALA A 120 7.76 6.09 3.33
CA ALA A 120 9.22 5.90 3.31
C ALA A 120 9.67 4.81 4.30
N MET A 121 9.18 4.85 5.54
CA MET A 121 9.61 3.91 6.57
C MET A 121 9.21 2.46 6.25
N PRO A 122 7.96 2.14 5.88
CA PRO A 122 7.60 0.79 5.45
C PRO A 122 8.39 0.29 4.24
N VAL A 123 8.68 1.17 3.26
CA VAL A 123 9.47 0.79 2.08
C VAL A 123 10.90 0.41 2.47
N ILE A 124 11.55 1.22 3.31
CA ILE A 124 12.92 0.94 3.76
C ILE A 124 12.96 -0.38 4.53
N GLN A 125 12.04 -0.59 5.45
CA GLN A 125 12.00 -1.81 6.26
C GLN A 125 11.64 -3.04 5.43
N ALA A 126 10.62 -2.97 4.59
CA ALA A 126 10.25 -4.07 3.70
C ALA A 126 11.39 -4.46 2.76
N PHE A 127 12.19 -3.49 2.33
CA PHE A 127 13.40 -3.74 1.54
C PHE A 127 14.50 -4.41 2.38
N GLY A 128 14.68 -3.97 3.62
CA GLY A 128 15.66 -4.53 4.57
C GLY A 128 15.34 -5.98 4.97
N ASP A 129 14.07 -6.29 5.15
CA ASP A 129 13.61 -7.64 5.55
C ASP A 129 13.67 -8.68 4.41
N GLY A 130 14.30 -8.34 3.28
CA GLY A 130 14.44 -9.27 2.16
C GLY A 130 13.14 -9.47 1.39
N SER A 131 12.33 -8.41 1.26
CA SER A 131 11.30 -8.40 0.22
C SER A 131 11.91 -8.85 -1.12
N PRO A 132 11.23 -9.65 -1.94
CA PRO A 132 11.82 -10.49 -3.01
C PRO A 132 12.81 -9.86 -4.00
N ARG A 133 13.01 -8.54 -3.93
CA ARG A 133 14.02 -7.84 -4.73
C ARG A 133 15.48 -8.01 -4.25
N GLN A 134 15.73 -8.44 -3.02
CA GLN A 134 17.11 -8.61 -2.52
C GLN A 134 17.77 -9.90 -3.00
N LEU A 135 16.99 -10.93 -3.31
CA LEU A 135 17.54 -12.20 -3.80
C LEU A 135 18.17 -12.11 -5.20
N GLU A 136 17.88 -11.03 -5.94
CA GLU A 136 18.50 -10.81 -7.28
C GLU A 136 19.80 -9.98 -7.24
N ARG A 137 20.20 -9.41 -6.06
CA ARG A 137 21.43 -8.60 -5.94
C ARG A 137 22.68 -9.39 -5.53
N ASN A 138 22.53 -10.62 -5.05
CA ASN A 138 23.64 -11.43 -4.53
C ASN A 138 23.97 -12.63 -5.41
N LYS A 139 23.76 -12.54 -6.75
CA LYS A 139 24.27 -13.52 -7.71
C LYS A 139 24.99 -12.84 -8.83
#